data_3cf2a78ab27db01a889428c3c4b91276
#
_entry.id   3cf2a78ab27db01a889428c3c4b91276
#
_cell.length_a   1.000
_cell.length_b   1.000
_cell.length_c   1.000
_cell.angle_alpha   90.00
_cell.angle_beta   90.00
_cell.angle_gamma   90.00
#
_symmetry.space_group_name_H-M   'P 1'
#
loop_
_entity.id
_entity.type
_entity.pdbx_description
1 polymer ?
#
loop_
_entity_poly.entity_id
_entity_poly.type
_entity_poly.pdbx_seq_one_letter_code
_entity_poly.pdbx_strand_id
1 'polypeptide(L)'
;MSTPDRNNTENDRAGERKVPALQRMGRSLPEFFIHRHVFAYMLSGVLLLFGLISYDRIGVDRFPKIDFPIISVQTVLPGASPEIVDSSVANLIETTVNSVPGIEYIQSTSAPGISLVIIRFGLNKDVDVAFNEVQAKVNQVLPELPRETDPPVVA
;
A
#
# COMPACT_ATOMS: atom_id res chain seq x y z
N MET A 1 -17.49 50.24 73.29
CA MET A 1 -16.57 49.17 73.65
C MET A 1 -16.87 48.02 72.70
N SER A 2 -16.28 48.10 71.52
CA SER A 2 -16.52 47.14 70.39
C SER A 2 -15.27 46.33 70.19
N THR A 3 -15.39 45.06 70.34
CA THR A 3 -14.36 44.04 70.07
C THR A 3 -14.08 43.91 68.58
N PRO A 4 -12.84 43.91 68.11
CA PRO A 4 -12.54 43.68 66.69
C PRO A 4 -12.68 42.22 66.34
N ASP A 5 -13.37 41.98 65.27
CA ASP A 5 -13.66 40.70 64.64
C ASP A 5 -12.35 40.04 64.15
N ARG A 6 -12.05 38.89 64.72
CA ARG A 6 -10.80 38.10 64.49
C ARG A 6 -10.91 37.15 63.28
N ASN A 7 -11.98 37.22 62.50
CA ASN A 7 -12.28 36.23 61.46
C ASN A 7 -11.86 36.62 60.05
N ASN A 8 -11.19 37.77 59.84
CA ASN A 8 -10.90 38.24 58.49
C ASN A 8 -9.43 38.02 58.02
N THR A 9 -8.59 37.40 58.86
CA THR A 9 -7.15 37.15 58.53
C THR A 9 -6.83 35.73 58.14
N GLU A 10 -7.79 34.80 58.21
CA GLU A 10 -7.58 33.38 57.94
C GLU A 10 -7.90 32.99 56.49
N ASN A 11 -8.61 33.84 55.77
CA ASN A 11 -9.08 33.55 54.38
C ASN A 11 -8.11 34.02 53.29
N ASP A 12 -7.09 34.81 53.61
CA ASP A 12 -6.09 35.28 52.64
C ASP A 12 -4.90 34.33 52.39
N ARG A 13 -4.82 33.24 53.15
CA ARG A 13 -3.73 32.26 53.01
C ARG A 13 -4.06 31.03 52.16
N ALA A 14 -5.29 30.88 51.68
CA ALA A 14 -5.72 29.75 50.89
C ALA A 14 -5.60 29.92 49.36
N GLY A 15 -5.03 31.05 48.90
CA GLY A 15 -4.94 31.42 47.48
C GLY A 15 -3.61 31.11 46.77
N GLU A 16 -2.63 30.54 47.44
CA GLU A 16 -1.41 30.07 46.79
C GLU A 16 -1.70 28.78 45.97
N ARG A 17 -2.25 28.98 44.81
CA ARG A 17 -2.31 27.92 43.77
C ARG A 17 -0.89 27.45 43.51
N LYS A 18 -0.56 26.24 43.97
CA LYS A 18 0.63 25.50 43.60
C LYS A 18 0.62 25.36 42.07
N VAL A 19 1.33 26.23 41.39
CA VAL A 19 1.59 26.09 39.93
C VAL A 19 2.30 24.76 39.75
N PRO A 20 1.76 23.84 38.93
CA PRO A 20 2.34 22.50 38.79
C PRO A 20 3.79 22.62 38.28
N ALA A 21 4.65 21.75 38.79
CA ALA A 21 6.09 21.73 38.52
C ALA A 21 6.43 21.71 37.01
N LEU A 22 5.48 21.24 36.17
CA LEU A 22 5.57 21.24 34.72
C LEU A 22 5.62 22.66 34.09
N GLN A 23 5.01 23.68 34.73
CA GLN A 23 5.08 25.06 34.25
C GLN A 23 6.44 25.72 34.56
N ARG A 24 7.19 25.21 35.53
CA ARG A 24 8.55 25.71 35.81
C ARG A 24 9.59 25.18 34.84
N MET A 25 9.37 23.97 34.30
CA MET A 25 10.30 23.37 33.32
C MET A 25 10.22 24.01 31.94
N GLY A 26 9.06 24.56 31.54
CA GLY A 26 8.89 25.24 30.26
C GLY A 26 9.43 26.67 30.21
N ARG A 27 9.74 27.27 31.36
CA ARG A 27 10.20 28.67 31.44
C ARG A 27 11.72 28.82 31.34
N SER A 28 12.48 27.81 31.71
CA SER A 28 13.95 27.86 31.71
C SER A 28 14.57 27.63 30.34
N LEU A 29 13.91 26.93 29.45
CA LEU A 29 14.43 26.67 28.09
C LEU A 29 14.47 27.93 27.21
N PRO A 30 13.38 28.73 27.06
CA PRO A 30 13.47 29.96 26.27
C PRO A 30 14.40 31.00 26.87
N GLU A 31 14.48 31.09 28.20
CA GLU A 31 15.35 32.02 28.90
C GLU A 31 16.85 31.71 28.69
N PHE A 32 17.19 30.43 28.60
CA PHE A 32 18.56 30.00 28.29
C PHE A 32 18.94 30.33 26.85
N PHE A 33 18.03 30.22 25.89
CA PHE A 33 18.29 30.56 24.48
C PHE A 33 18.38 32.09 24.23
N ILE A 34 17.65 32.89 25.00
CA ILE A 34 17.68 34.36 24.89
C ILE A 34 19.06 34.92 25.37
N HIS A 35 19.64 34.34 26.41
CA HIS A 35 20.92 34.80 26.95
C HIS A 35 22.15 34.31 26.17
N ARG A 36 22.02 33.27 25.36
CA ARG A 36 23.09 32.69 24.54
C ARG A 36 22.67 32.54 23.09
N HIS A 37 22.46 33.67 22.42
CA HIS A 37 22.10 33.72 21.02
C HIS A 37 23.06 32.96 20.10
N VAL A 38 24.37 32.96 20.42
CA VAL A 38 25.39 32.19 19.68
C VAL A 38 25.11 30.69 19.73
N PHE A 39 24.70 30.18 20.88
CA PHE A 39 24.34 28.76 21.03
C PHE A 39 23.06 28.38 20.23
N ALA A 40 22.10 29.30 20.21
CA ALA A 40 20.88 29.10 19.41
C ALA A 40 21.20 29.05 17.89
N TYR A 41 22.09 29.90 17.39
CA TYR A 41 22.53 29.86 15.98
C TYR A 41 23.31 28.59 15.65
N MET A 42 24.18 28.12 16.55
CA MET A 42 24.94 26.89 16.35
C MET A 42 23.99 25.67 16.32
N LEU A 43 23.04 25.62 17.24
CA LEU A 43 22.05 24.53 17.29
C LEU A 43 21.16 24.54 16.04
N SER A 44 20.71 25.71 15.60
CA SER A 44 19.94 25.87 14.36
C SER A 44 20.73 25.42 13.14
N GLY A 45 22.00 25.77 13.06
CA GLY A 45 22.92 25.38 11.98
C GLY A 45 23.14 23.87 11.93
N VAL A 46 23.31 23.22 13.08
CA VAL A 46 23.40 21.74 13.18
C VAL A 46 22.12 21.08 12.74
N LEU A 47 20.96 21.57 13.19
CA LEU A 47 19.66 21.04 12.76
C LEU A 47 19.43 21.17 11.25
N LEU A 48 19.86 22.31 10.67
CA LEU A 48 19.74 22.56 9.23
C LEU A 48 20.64 21.62 8.43
N LEU A 49 21.88 21.42 8.87
CA LEU A 49 22.81 20.45 8.27
C LEU A 49 22.27 19.01 8.38
N PHE A 50 21.75 18.63 9.54
CA PHE A 50 21.13 17.32 9.73
C PHE A 50 19.91 17.11 8.83
N GLY A 51 19.08 18.15 8.68
CA GLY A 51 17.94 18.15 7.77
C GLY A 51 18.34 17.97 6.32
N LEU A 52 19.40 18.65 5.86
CA LEU A 52 19.94 18.53 4.50
C LEU A 52 20.50 17.12 4.22
N ILE A 53 21.28 16.57 5.15
CA ILE A 53 21.86 15.22 5.01
C ILE A 53 20.76 14.15 5.09
N SER A 54 19.75 14.34 5.93
CA SER A 54 18.63 13.42 6.08
C SER A 54 17.71 13.43 4.86
N TYR A 55 17.60 14.57 4.18
CA TYR A 55 16.76 14.69 2.98
C TYR A 55 17.21 13.77 1.84
N ASP A 56 18.51 13.63 1.63
CA ASP A 56 19.08 12.74 0.59
C ASP A 56 18.92 11.24 0.94
N ARG A 57 18.67 10.93 2.22
CA ARG A 57 18.48 9.54 2.71
C ARG A 57 17.04 9.12 2.89
N ILE A 58 16.09 10.04 2.72
CA ILE A 58 14.67 9.67 2.65
C ILE A 58 14.40 9.08 1.27
N GLY A 59 14.77 7.80 1.12
CA GLY A 59 14.26 6.97 0.04
C GLY A 59 12.75 6.89 0.22
N VAL A 60 12.03 7.69 -0.55
CA VAL A 60 10.56 7.61 -0.61
C VAL A 60 10.21 6.37 -1.42
N ASP A 61 10.30 5.23 -0.78
CA ASP A 61 9.68 4.00 -1.27
C ASP A 61 8.17 4.16 -1.04
N ARG A 62 7.51 4.73 -2.05
CA ARG A 62 6.12 5.17 -1.95
C ARG A 62 5.12 4.04 -1.76
N PHE A 63 5.47 2.83 -2.15
CA PHE A 63 4.71 1.61 -1.88
C PHE A 63 5.66 0.42 -1.97
N PRO A 64 5.56 -0.57 -1.09
CA PRO A 64 6.17 -1.85 -1.38
C PRO A 64 5.59 -2.31 -2.72
N LYS A 65 6.45 -2.56 -3.69
CA LYS A 65 6.05 -3.21 -4.96
C LYS A 65 5.56 -4.60 -4.60
N ILE A 66 4.28 -4.70 -4.30
CA ILE A 66 3.60 -5.99 -4.22
C ILE A 66 3.19 -6.28 -5.65
N ASP A 67 4.11 -6.79 -6.42
CA ASP A 67 3.84 -7.29 -7.75
C ASP A 67 3.12 -8.64 -7.56
N PHE A 68 1.80 -8.61 -7.66
CA PHE A 68 1.04 -9.85 -7.77
C PHE A 68 1.40 -10.49 -9.12
N PRO A 69 1.81 -11.75 -9.15
CA PRO A 69 2.01 -12.45 -10.39
C PRO A 69 0.65 -12.61 -11.09
N ILE A 70 0.46 -11.83 -12.16
CA ILE A 70 -0.74 -11.84 -12.99
C ILE A 70 -0.33 -12.28 -14.38
N ILE A 71 -1.01 -13.28 -14.91
CA ILE A 71 -0.83 -13.77 -16.26
C ILE A 71 -2.14 -13.60 -16.99
N SER A 72 -2.09 -13.07 -18.22
CA SER A 72 -3.24 -12.94 -19.09
C SER A 72 -3.13 -13.87 -20.28
N VAL A 73 -4.25 -14.51 -20.62
CA VAL A 73 -4.39 -15.34 -21.82
C VAL A 73 -5.42 -14.69 -22.70
N GLN A 74 -5.00 -14.21 -23.87
CA GLN A 74 -5.88 -13.62 -24.87
C GLN A 74 -6.07 -14.58 -26.03
N THR A 75 -7.30 -14.79 -26.44
CA THR A 75 -7.67 -15.64 -27.57
C THR A 75 -8.67 -14.93 -28.46
N VAL A 76 -8.54 -15.05 -29.76
CA VAL A 76 -9.41 -14.42 -30.74
C VAL A 76 -10.17 -15.52 -31.51
N LEU A 77 -11.50 -15.37 -31.57
CA LEU A 77 -12.40 -16.21 -32.37
C LEU A 77 -13.26 -15.30 -33.27
N PRO A 78 -12.82 -14.97 -34.47
CA PRO A 78 -13.48 -13.97 -35.31
C PRO A 78 -14.93 -14.36 -35.64
N GLY A 79 -15.84 -13.40 -35.52
CA GLY A 79 -17.25 -13.57 -35.89
C GLY A 79 -18.12 -14.28 -34.86
N ALA A 80 -17.58 -14.73 -33.74
CA ALA A 80 -18.34 -15.35 -32.66
C ALA A 80 -19.01 -14.30 -31.76
N SER A 81 -20.22 -14.64 -31.27
CA SER A 81 -20.85 -13.85 -30.20
C SER A 81 -20.16 -14.07 -28.86
N PRO A 82 -20.29 -13.12 -27.89
CA PRO A 82 -19.67 -13.27 -26.57
C PRO A 82 -20.03 -14.57 -25.87
N GLU A 83 -21.27 -15.05 -26.02
CA GLU A 83 -21.74 -16.30 -25.39
C GLU A 83 -21.05 -17.54 -25.98
N ILE A 84 -20.76 -17.50 -27.29
CA ILE A 84 -20.03 -18.60 -27.96
C ILE A 84 -18.55 -18.54 -27.56
N VAL A 85 -17.95 -17.35 -27.50
CA VAL A 85 -16.57 -17.16 -27.04
C VAL A 85 -16.43 -17.66 -25.61
N ASP A 86 -17.37 -17.33 -24.74
CA ASP A 86 -17.37 -17.73 -23.34
C ASP A 86 -17.44 -19.27 -23.20
N SER A 87 -18.44 -19.90 -23.83
CA SER A 87 -18.67 -21.34 -23.69
C SER A 87 -17.63 -22.20 -24.39
N SER A 88 -17.10 -21.75 -25.55
CA SER A 88 -16.23 -22.56 -26.40
C SER A 88 -14.74 -22.31 -26.19
N VAL A 89 -14.37 -21.13 -25.66
CA VAL A 89 -12.97 -20.71 -25.50
C VAL A 89 -12.65 -20.42 -24.04
N ALA A 90 -13.35 -19.45 -23.42
CA ALA A 90 -13.02 -19.03 -22.07
C ALA A 90 -13.16 -20.16 -21.05
N ASN A 91 -14.30 -20.84 -21.03
CA ASN A 91 -14.57 -21.95 -20.10
C ASN A 91 -13.58 -23.11 -20.25
N LEU A 92 -13.17 -23.43 -21.48
CA LEU A 92 -12.20 -24.48 -21.76
C LEU A 92 -10.80 -24.13 -21.22
N ILE A 93 -10.37 -22.90 -21.45
CA ILE A 93 -9.08 -22.36 -20.93
C ILE A 93 -9.11 -22.31 -19.41
N GLU A 94 -10.19 -21.76 -18.80
CA GLU A 94 -10.34 -21.69 -17.36
C GLU A 94 -10.26 -23.06 -16.69
N THR A 95 -10.99 -24.04 -17.21
CA THR A 95 -11.02 -25.41 -16.67
C THR A 95 -9.64 -26.04 -16.71
N THR A 96 -8.89 -25.82 -17.79
CA THR A 96 -7.56 -26.41 -17.97
C THR A 96 -6.53 -25.70 -17.08
N VAL A 97 -6.57 -24.38 -17.07
CA VAL A 97 -5.64 -23.56 -16.25
C VAL A 97 -5.91 -23.71 -14.76
N ASN A 98 -7.15 -23.94 -14.34
CA ASN A 98 -7.50 -24.15 -12.93
C ASN A 98 -6.75 -25.34 -12.29
N SER A 99 -6.19 -26.24 -13.10
CA SER A 99 -5.35 -27.33 -12.62
C SER A 99 -3.92 -26.91 -12.23
N VAL A 100 -3.53 -25.66 -12.50
CA VAL A 100 -2.20 -25.12 -12.15
C VAL A 100 -2.16 -24.77 -10.66
N PRO A 101 -1.14 -25.24 -9.91
CA PRO A 101 -1.07 -24.98 -8.48
C PRO A 101 -0.68 -23.51 -8.17
N GLY A 102 -1.30 -22.95 -7.14
CA GLY A 102 -0.98 -21.60 -6.65
C GLY A 102 -1.83 -20.49 -7.24
N ILE A 103 -2.87 -20.80 -7.97
CA ILE A 103 -3.86 -19.83 -8.44
C ILE A 103 -4.73 -19.41 -7.26
N GLU A 104 -4.88 -18.09 -7.08
CA GLU A 104 -5.79 -17.47 -6.12
C GLU A 104 -7.13 -17.09 -6.76
N TYR A 105 -7.06 -16.61 -8.01
CA TYR A 105 -8.24 -16.07 -8.67
C TYR A 105 -8.08 -16.15 -10.19
N ILE A 106 -9.17 -16.56 -10.85
CA ILE A 106 -9.31 -16.56 -12.32
C ILE A 106 -10.52 -15.69 -12.67
N GLN A 107 -10.33 -14.80 -13.63
CA GLN A 107 -11.40 -13.98 -14.19
C GLN A 107 -11.32 -14.02 -15.70
N SER A 108 -12.43 -14.37 -16.34
CA SER A 108 -12.59 -14.25 -17.78
C SER A 108 -13.47 -13.07 -18.15
N THR A 109 -13.22 -12.53 -19.30
CA THR A 109 -14.03 -11.51 -19.94
C THR A 109 -14.17 -11.86 -21.40
N SER A 110 -15.41 -12.11 -21.84
CA SER A 110 -15.73 -12.44 -23.22
C SER A 110 -16.39 -11.27 -23.91
N ALA A 111 -15.79 -10.86 -25.03
CA ALA A 111 -16.29 -9.82 -25.93
C ALA A 111 -16.57 -10.43 -27.32
N PRO A 112 -17.24 -9.72 -28.24
CA PRO A 112 -17.45 -10.22 -29.61
C PRO A 112 -16.12 -10.59 -30.27
N GLY A 113 -15.89 -11.88 -30.48
CA GLY A 113 -14.69 -12.41 -31.11
C GLY A 113 -13.42 -12.44 -30.28
N ILE A 114 -13.45 -12.05 -29.00
CA ILE A 114 -12.25 -11.97 -28.14
C ILE A 114 -12.56 -12.56 -26.76
N SER A 115 -11.68 -13.43 -26.27
CA SER A 115 -11.64 -13.91 -24.88
C SER A 115 -10.38 -13.41 -24.20
N LEU A 116 -10.51 -12.88 -23.01
CA LEU A 116 -9.42 -12.49 -22.12
C LEU A 116 -9.58 -13.19 -20.78
N VAL A 117 -8.65 -14.08 -20.46
CA VAL A 117 -8.62 -14.80 -19.17
C VAL A 117 -7.45 -14.24 -18.35
N ILE A 118 -7.74 -13.67 -17.18
CA ILE A 118 -6.77 -13.12 -16.26
C ILE A 118 -6.63 -14.09 -15.08
N ILE A 119 -5.40 -14.50 -14.84
CA ILE A 119 -5.05 -15.47 -13.79
C ILE A 119 -4.14 -14.77 -12.80
N ARG A 120 -4.55 -14.72 -11.54
CA ARG A 120 -3.75 -14.19 -10.44
C ARG A 120 -3.24 -15.33 -9.57
N PHE A 121 -1.94 -15.32 -9.33
CA PHE A 121 -1.26 -16.27 -8.46
C PHE A 121 -0.96 -15.68 -7.10
N GLY A 122 -0.74 -16.54 -6.11
CA GLY A 122 -0.30 -16.15 -4.78
C GLY A 122 1.09 -15.51 -4.80
N LEU A 123 1.35 -14.61 -3.87
CA LEU A 123 2.60 -13.84 -3.73
C LEU A 123 3.87 -14.71 -3.63
N ASN A 124 3.71 -15.97 -3.25
CA ASN A 124 4.83 -16.91 -3.09
C ASN A 124 5.21 -17.64 -4.39
N LYS A 125 4.45 -17.44 -5.47
CA LYS A 125 4.68 -18.10 -6.76
C LYS A 125 5.60 -17.23 -7.61
N ASP A 126 6.63 -17.87 -8.17
CA ASP A 126 7.51 -17.23 -9.16
C ASP A 126 6.75 -17.01 -10.46
N VAL A 127 6.85 -15.79 -11.01
CA VAL A 127 6.14 -15.37 -12.24
C VAL A 127 6.58 -16.20 -13.44
N ASP A 128 7.87 -16.47 -13.58
CA ASP A 128 8.41 -17.22 -14.71
C ASP A 128 7.96 -18.67 -14.69
N VAL A 129 7.89 -19.28 -13.50
CA VAL A 129 7.37 -20.64 -13.32
C VAL A 129 5.87 -20.67 -13.64
N ALA A 130 5.10 -19.70 -13.12
CA ALA A 130 3.67 -19.61 -13.39
C ALA A 130 3.37 -19.43 -14.89
N PHE A 131 4.13 -18.56 -15.55
CA PHE A 131 4.02 -18.34 -17.00
C PHE A 131 4.25 -19.63 -17.79
N ASN A 132 5.33 -20.35 -17.50
CA ASN A 132 5.64 -21.60 -18.19
C ASN A 132 4.57 -22.70 -17.95
N GLU A 133 4.03 -22.78 -16.73
CA GLU A 133 2.97 -23.73 -16.41
C GLU A 133 1.66 -23.40 -17.14
N VAL A 134 1.26 -22.10 -17.15
CA VAL A 134 0.09 -21.65 -17.90
C VAL A 134 0.27 -21.88 -19.40
N GLN A 135 1.43 -21.50 -19.95
CA GLN A 135 1.75 -21.72 -21.36
C GLN A 135 1.66 -23.20 -21.75
N ALA A 136 2.20 -24.10 -20.91
CA ALA A 136 2.11 -25.54 -21.15
C ALA A 136 0.67 -26.03 -21.15
N LYS A 137 -0.20 -25.53 -20.21
CA LYS A 137 -1.61 -25.89 -20.14
C LYS A 137 -2.42 -25.35 -21.32
N VAL A 138 -2.16 -24.10 -21.72
CA VAL A 138 -2.79 -23.50 -22.90
C VAL A 138 -2.42 -24.27 -24.17
N ASN A 139 -1.17 -24.66 -24.31
CA ASN A 139 -0.71 -25.49 -25.44
C ASN A 139 -1.38 -26.87 -25.46
N GLN A 140 -1.69 -27.44 -24.31
CA GLN A 140 -2.39 -28.72 -24.19
C GLN A 140 -3.83 -28.63 -24.70
N VAL A 141 -4.49 -27.50 -24.51
CA VAL A 141 -5.90 -27.29 -24.88
C VAL A 141 -6.07 -26.81 -26.33
N LEU A 142 -4.98 -26.38 -26.97
CA LEU A 142 -4.98 -25.88 -28.37
C LEU A 142 -5.76 -26.79 -29.35
N PRO A 143 -5.60 -28.13 -29.32
CA PRO A 143 -6.32 -29.03 -30.23
C PRO A 143 -7.82 -29.11 -29.98
N GLU A 144 -8.27 -28.73 -28.77
CA GLU A 144 -9.68 -28.78 -28.36
C GLU A 144 -10.42 -27.48 -28.68
N LEU A 145 -9.70 -26.41 -29.01
CA LEU A 145 -10.26 -25.15 -29.44
C LEU A 145 -10.88 -25.24 -30.85
N PRO A 146 -11.89 -24.42 -31.15
CA PRO A 146 -12.44 -24.32 -32.50
C PRO A 146 -11.35 -24.01 -33.51
N ARG A 147 -11.42 -24.61 -34.71
CA ARG A 147 -10.40 -24.44 -35.79
C ARG A 147 -10.24 -23.02 -36.30
N GLU A 148 -11.23 -22.18 -36.06
CA GLU A 148 -11.26 -20.77 -36.47
C GLU A 148 -10.65 -19.85 -35.36
N THR A 149 -10.18 -20.43 -34.27
CA THR A 149 -9.58 -19.70 -33.16
C THR A 149 -8.11 -19.39 -33.50
N ASP A 150 -7.71 -18.15 -33.39
CA ASP A 150 -6.30 -17.78 -33.43
C ASP A 150 -5.54 -18.36 -32.22
N PRO A 151 -4.26 -18.70 -32.36
CA PRO A 151 -3.48 -19.22 -31.26
C PRO A 151 -3.52 -18.29 -30.03
N PRO A 152 -3.81 -18.82 -28.82
CA PRO A 152 -3.82 -18.03 -27.60
C PRO A 152 -2.47 -17.38 -27.35
N VAL A 153 -2.49 -16.10 -26.96
CA VAL A 153 -1.31 -15.34 -26.56
C VAL A 153 -1.29 -15.26 -25.04
N VAL A 154 -0.21 -15.75 -24.42
CA VAL A 154 0.03 -15.68 -22.98
C VAL A 154 1.04 -14.54 -22.72
N ALA A 155 0.69 -13.63 -21.79
CA ALA A 155 1.51 -12.47 -21.44
C ALA A 155 1.52 -12.22 -19.93
#